data_4c8ddd658469e4536dd16e11248ac1ac
#
_entry.id   4c8ddd658469e4536dd16e11248ac1ac
#
_cell.length_a   1.000
_cell.length_b   1.000
_cell.length_c   1.000
_cell.angle_alpha   90.00
_cell.angle_beta   90.00
_cell.angle_gamma   90.00
#
_symmetry.space_group_name_H-M   'P 1'
#
loop_
_entity.id
_entity.type
_entity.pdbx_description
1 polymer ?
#
loop_
_entity_poly.entity_id
_entity_poly.type
_entity_poly.pdbx_seq_one_letter_code
_entity_poly.pdbx_strand_id
1 'polypeptide(L)'
;IAAIKKLLADTDTDIVISDDGLQHYKMDRDIEIIVFDGNRGIGNGLYLPAGPLRESLKRTDEADFIVSSSKLTRLKTKHNNYLMNYQPIEWARIKDNKRFNANSWPLSKNVHAVAGIGNPAKFFNTLISLGLNPIRHSFPDHYQFKEEDLDFGDTLPIIMTEKDAVRCLEMNSNNLWYLSVEAKFENEDLAENILNKLTINK
;
A
#
# COMPACT_ATOMS: atom_id res chain seq x y z
N ILE A 1 8.46 -15.64 -15.09
CA ILE A 1 8.45 -15.81 -16.57
C ILE A 1 7.44 -16.86 -16.99
N ALA A 2 7.46 -18.10 -16.43
CA ALA A 2 6.49 -19.13 -16.80
C ALA A 2 5.03 -18.71 -16.61
N ALA A 3 4.71 -18.04 -15.49
CA ALA A 3 3.37 -17.52 -15.22
C ALA A 3 2.92 -16.49 -16.25
N ILE A 4 3.82 -15.55 -16.63
CA ILE A 4 3.53 -14.54 -17.66
C ILE A 4 3.26 -15.21 -19.02
N LYS A 5 4.11 -16.16 -19.44
CA LYS A 5 3.92 -16.89 -20.67
C LYS A 5 2.59 -17.63 -20.70
N LYS A 6 2.20 -18.23 -19.58
CA LYS A 6 0.91 -18.90 -19.44
C LYS A 6 -0.26 -17.90 -19.52
N LEU A 7 -0.15 -16.77 -18.79
CA LEU A 7 -1.16 -15.71 -18.82
C LEU A 7 -1.41 -15.21 -20.25
N LEU A 8 -0.33 -14.88 -20.98
CA LEU A 8 -0.40 -14.40 -22.37
C LEU A 8 -0.92 -15.45 -23.35
N ALA A 9 -0.74 -16.76 -23.05
CA ALA A 9 -1.28 -17.84 -23.88
C ALA A 9 -2.76 -18.12 -23.61
N ASP A 10 -3.23 -17.89 -22.39
CA ASP A 10 -4.56 -18.26 -21.93
C ASP A 10 -5.55 -17.08 -21.96
N THR A 11 -5.08 -15.84 -22.20
CA THR A 11 -5.90 -14.61 -22.11
C THR A 11 -5.48 -13.56 -23.13
N ASP A 12 -6.40 -12.64 -23.47
CA ASP A 12 -6.14 -11.46 -24.30
C ASP A 12 -5.57 -10.29 -23.45
N THR A 13 -4.49 -10.58 -22.71
CA THR A 13 -3.85 -9.59 -21.83
C THR A 13 -2.93 -8.68 -22.63
N ASP A 14 -3.17 -7.37 -22.59
CA ASP A 14 -2.33 -6.35 -23.25
C ASP A 14 -1.19 -5.86 -22.37
N ILE A 15 -1.40 -5.80 -21.05
CA ILE A 15 -0.45 -5.25 -20.09
C ILE A 15 -0.30 -6.20 -18.90
N VAL A 16 0.95 -6.48 -18.52
CA VAL A 16 1.28 -7.24 -17.31
C VAL A 16 1.96 -6.32 -16.31
N ILE A 17 1.39 -6.19 -15.12
CA ILE A 17 1.98 -5.42 -14.01
C ILE A 17 2.64 -6.41 -13.05
N SER A 18 3.92 -6.18 -12.74
CA SER A 18 4.67 -6.97 -11.76
C SER A 18 4.92 -6.16 -10.50
N ASP A 19 4.36 -6.60 -9.37
CA ASP A 19 4.63 -6.04 -8.05
C ASP A 19 5.96 -6.59 -7.50
N ASP A 20 6.75 -5.69 -6.86
CA ASP A 20 8.11 -5.97 -6.33
C ASP A 20 9.04 -6.66 -7.37
N GLY A 21 8.86 -6.29 -8.66
CA GLY A 21 9.55 -6.94 -9.79
C GLY A 21 10.93 -6.40 -10.09
N LEU A 22 11.43 -5.37 -9.40
CA LEU A 22 12.64 -4.65 -9.76
C LEU A 22 13.90 -5.56 -9.81
N GLN A 23 14.02 -6.53 -8.89
CA GLN A 23 15.12 -7.49 -8.84
C GLN A 23 14.94 -8.71 -9.75
N HIS A 24 13.87 -8.81 -10.52
CA HIS A 24 13.67 -9.88 -11.49
C HIS A 24 14.38 -9.60 -12.83
N TYR A 25 15.70 -9.53 -12.82
CA TYR A 25 16.54 -9.17 -13.99
C TYR A 25 16.38 -10.06 -15.23
N LYS A 26 15.82 -11.27 -15.09
CA LYS A 26 15.53 -12.17 -16.21
C LYS A 26 14.22 -11.84 -16.93
N MET A 27 13.46 -10.89 -16.42
CA MET A 27 12.20 -10.47 -16.97
C MET A 27 12.42 -9.13 -17.69
N ASP A 28 12.33 -9.16 -19.00
CA ASP A 28 12.30 -7.93 -19.78
C ASP A 28 11.06 -7.13 -19.44
N ARG A 29 11.18 -5.82 -19.48
CA ARG A 29 10.11 -4.90 -19.12
C ARG A 29 10.20 -3.64 -19.97
N ASP A 30 9.04 -3.13 -20.37
CA ASP A 30 8.95 -1.92 -21.17
C ASP A 30 9.02 -0.67 -20.30
N ILE A 31 8.58 -0.80 -19.03
CA ILE A 31 8.56 0.32 -18.07
C ILE A 31 8.96 -0.16 -16.68
N GLU A 32 9.78 0.64 -16.02
CA GLU A 32 10.14 0.51 -14.62
C GLU A 32 9.66 1.70 -13.80
N ILE A 33 8.92 1.41 -12.72
CA ILE A 33 8.45 2.41 -11.76
C ILE A 33 9.07 2.09 -10.40
N ILE A 34 9.86 3.01 -9.85
CA ILE A 34 10.37 2.87 -8.49
C ILE A 34 9.47 3.64 -7.53
N VAL A 35 8.99 2.94 -6.49
CA VAL A 35 8.14 3.53 -5.46
C VAL A 35 8.92 3.69 -4.16
N PHE A 36 8.95 4.91 -3.63
CA PHE A 36 9.57 5.23 -2.34
C PHE A 36 8.53 5.54 -1.28
N ASP A 37 8.72 5.02 -0.07
CA ASP A 37 8.14 5.66 1.11
C ASP A 37 8.88 6.98 1.34
N GLY A 38 8.24 8.10 1.04
CA GLY A 38 8.88 9.40 1.09
C GLY A 38 9.36 9.82 2.48
N ASN A 39 8.72 9.31 3.55
CA ASN A 39 9.16 9.58 4.93
C ASN A 39 10.45 8.83 5.28
N ARG A 40 10.57 7.58 4.83
CA ARG A 40 11.76 6.76 5.01
C ARG A 40 12.85 7.16 4.01
N GLY A 41 12.47 7.49 2.77
CA GLY A 41 13.36 7.82 1.68
C GLY A 41 14.41 6.73 1.45
N ILE A 42 15.68 7.15 1.37
CA ILE A 42 16.83 6.24 1.25
C ILE A 42 17.38 5.75 2.60
N GLY A 43 16.73 6.14 3.72
CA GLY A 43 17.21 5.82 5.06
C GLY A 43 18.61 6.35 5.33
N ASN A 44 19.52 5.49 5.81
CA ASN A 44 20.93 5.81 6.05
C ASN A 44 21.80 5.72 4.76
N GLY A 45 21.21 5.36 3.63
CA GLY A 45 21.92 5.23 2.34
C GLY A 45 22.76 3.96 2.19
N LEU A 46 22.69 3.03 3.14
CA LEU A 46 23.43 1.77 3.10
C LEU A 46 22.57 0.64 2.53
N TYR A 47 23.25 -0.40 2.03
CA TYR A 47 22.60 -1.61 1.55
C TYR A 47 22.23 -2.55 2.69
N LEU A 48 21.27 -3.43 2.44
CA LEU A 48 20.95 -4.55 3.33
C LEU A 48 22.21 -5.37 3.63
N PRO A 49 22.41 -5.83 4.89
CA PRO A 49 21.53 -5.63 6.06
C PRO A 49 21.79 -4.34 6.85
N ALA A 50 22.81 -3.55 6.51
CA ALA A 50 23.21 -2.36 7.26
C ALA A 50 22.26 -1.15 7.04
N GLY A 51 21.47 -1.16 5.98
CA GLY A 51 20.49 -0.14 5.63
C GLY A 51 19.35 -0.70 4.79
N PRO A 52 18.42 0.15 4.33
CA PRO A 52 17.22 -0.29 3.67
C PRO A 52 17.37 -0.54 2.16
N LEU A 53 18.49 -0.17 1.56
CA LEU A 53 18.64 -0.25 0.11
C LEU A 53 18.86 -1.71 -0.33
N ARG A 54 18.07 -2.14 -1.31
CA ARG A 54 18.24 -3.43 -1.98
C ARG A 54 19.23 -3.32 -3.16
N GLU A 55 19.32 -2.13 -3.74
CA GLU A 55 20.13 -1.83 -4.93
C GLU A 55 20.78 -0.44 -4.86
N SER A 56 21.69 -0.18 -5.80
CA SER A 56 22.34 1.12 -5.94
C SER A 56 21.33 2.23 -6.28
N LEU A 57 21.53 3.40 -5.70
CA LEU A 57 20.76 4.60 -6.07
C LEU A 57 20.90 4.99 -7.53
N LYS A 58 21.96 4.54 -8.24
CA LYS A 58 22.09 4.72 -9.68
C LYS A 58 20.91 4.10 -10.43
N ARG A 59 20.26 3.09 -9.86
CA ARG A 59 19.09 2.45 -10.44
C ARG A 59 17.92 3.43 -10.63
N THR A 60 17.85 4.48 -9.82
CA THR A 60 16.83 5.54 -10.00
C THR A 60 17.03 6.36 -11.28
N ASP A 61 18.25 6.43 -11.81
CA ASP A 61 18.53 7.13 -13.07
C ASP A 61 18.20 6.27 -14.31
N GLU A 62 18.02 4.97 -14.12
CA GLU A 62 17.68 3.98 -15.17
C GLU A 62 16.17 3.72 -15.23
N ALA A 63 15.44 3.91 -14.12
CA ALA A 63 14.00 3.75 -14.06
C ALA A 63 13.29 4.80 -14.92
N ASP A 64 12.10 4.47 -15.40
CA ASP A 64 11.29 5.37 -16.22
C ASP A 64 10.53 6.39 -15.40
N PHE A 65 10.02 5.96 -14.23
CA PHE A 65 9.23 6.80 -13.34
C PHE A 65 9.63 6.59 -11.88
N ILE A 66 9.53 7.67 -11.12
CA ILE A 66 9.70 7.64 -9.66
C ILE A 66 8.41 8.13 -9.02
N VAL A 67 7.89 7.32 -8.09
CA VAL A 67 6.71 7.64 -7.29
C VAL A 67 7.11 7.68 -5.83
N SER A 68 6.59 8.62 -5.05
CA SER A 68 6.85 8.66 -3.61
C SER A 68 5.65 9.15 -2.81
N SER A 69 5.54 8.69 -1.56
CA SER A 69 4.46 9.10 -0.66
C SER A 69 4.68 10.48 0.00
N SER A 70 5.82 11.11 -0.23
CA SER A 70 6.13 12.51 0.09
C SER A 70 7.37 12.96 -0.67
N LYS A 71 7.68 14.27 -0.61
CA LYS A 71 8.82 14.83 -1.33
C LYS A 71 10.15 14.21 -0.88
N LEU A 72 10.90 13.67 -1.83
CA LEU A 72 12.22 13.07 -1.60
C LEU A 72 13.27 14.19 -1.48
N THR A 73 13.74 14.49 -0.27
CA THR A 73 14.67 15.60 -0.02
C THR A 73 16.14 15.24 -0.23
N ARG A 74 16.48 13.94 -0.14
CA ARG A 74 17.87 13.45 -0.22
C ARG A 74 18.20 12.72 -1.50
N LEU A 75 17.22 12.45 -2.34
CA LEU A 75 17.41 11.78 -3.63
C LEU A 75 17.46 12.83 -4.74
N LYS A 76 18.60 12.93 -5.41
CA LYS A 76 18.71 13.66 -6.67
C LYS A 76 18.45 12.67 -7.79
N THR A 77 17.41 12.88 -8.54
CA THR A 77 17.04 12.05 -9.70
C THR A 77 16.91 12.92 -10.93
N LYS A 78 17.15 12.33 -12.09
CA LYS A 78 16.93 12.98 -13.41
C LYS A 78 15.45 13.00 -13.79
N HIS A 79 14.65 12.16 -13.16
CA HIS A 79 13.23 11.98 -13.47
C HIS A 79 12.34 12.83 -12.55
N ASN A 80 11.18 13.20 -13.05
CA ASN A 80 10.14 13.82 -12.25
C ASN A 80 9.67 12.82 -11.18
N ASN A 81 9.52 13.31 -9.94
CA ASN A 81 8.94 12.54 -8.87
C ASN A 81 7.45 12.78 -8.81
N TYR A 82 6.66 11.73 -8.99
CA TYR A 82 5.21 11.76 -8.86
C TYR A 82 4.83 11.52 -7.40
N LEU A 83 4.17 12.53 -6.82
CA LEU A 83 3.71 12.42 -5.44
C LEU A 83 2.40 11.66 -5.38
N MET A 84 2.35 10.69 -4.49
CA MET A 84 1.21 9.82 -4.26
C MET A 84 0.79 9.87 -2.79
N ASN A 85 -0.49 10.11 -2.54
CA ASN A 85 -1.07 10.10 -1.22
C ASN A 85 -2.12 9.00 -1.11
N TYR A 86 -2.19 8.34 0.04
CA TYR A 86 -3.29 7.42 0.34
C TYR A 86 -4.47 8.21 0.88
N GLN A 87 -5.60 8.15 0.16
CA GLN A 87 -6.86 8.76 0.59
C GLN A 87 -7.79 7.69 1.16
N PRO A 88 -8.29 7.88 2.39
CA PRO A 88 -9.37 7.07 2.91
C PRO A 88 -10.62 7.21 2.04
N ILE A 89 -11.19 6.09 1.60
CA ILE A 89 -12.36 6.05 0.74
C ILE A 89 -13.60 5.63 1.52
N GLU A 90 -13.51 4.48 2.19
CA GLU A 90 -14.67 3.89 2.84
C GLU A 90 -14.29 2.98 3.99
N TRP A 91 -15.23 2.82 4.90
CA TRP A 91 -15.24 1.79 5.92
C TRP A 91 -15.98 0.59 5.38
N ALA A 92 -15.43 -0.59 5.52
CA ALA A 92 -16.12 -1.81 5.14
C ALA A 92 -16.12 -2.81 6.29
N ARG A 93 -17.28 -3.40 6.57
CA ARG A 93 -17.41 -4.46 7.57
C ARG A 93 -17.05 -5.80 6.96
N ILE A 94 -16.17 -6.54 7.63
CA ILE A 94 -15.63 -7.80 7.08
C ILE A 94 -16.74 -8.83 6.83
N LYS A 95 -17.66 -8.99 7.78
CA LYS A 95 -18.68 -10.04 7.76
C LYS A 95 -19.62 -9.99 6.56
N ASP A 96 -20.09 -8.81 6.17
CA ASP A 96 -21.18 -8.65 5.19
C ASP A 96 -20.90 -7.59 4.14
N ASN A 97 -19.67 -7.07 4.12
CA ASN A 97 -19.21 -6.02 3.21
C ASN A 97 -20.09 -4.75 3.25
N LYS A 98 -20.75 -4.46 4.38
CA LYS A 98 -21.49 -3.22 4.58
C LYS A 98 -20.53 -2.04 4.56
N ARG A 99 -20.80 -1.04 3.71
CA ARG A 99 -19.86 0.06 3.43
C ARG A 99 -20.43 1.41 3.85
N PHE A 100 -19.52 2.30 4.27
CA PHE A 100 -19.81 3.71 4.55
C PHE A 100 -18.67 4.57 4.05
N ASN A 101 -18.96 5.77 3.58
CA ASN A 101 -17.94 6.74 3.20
C ASN A 101 -16.96 7.00 4.37
N ALA A 102 -15.67 7.16 4.08
CA ALA A 102 -14.65 7.38 5.11
C ALA A 102 -14.94 8.57 6.04
N ASN A 103 -15.61 9.61 5.53
CA ASN A 103 -16.00 10.78 6.32
C ASN A 103 -17.30 10.59 7.13
N SER A 104 -17.93 9.42 7.06
CA SER A 104 -19.23 9.11 7.68
C SER A 104 -19.16 7.87 8.56
N TRP A 105 -18.26 7.85 9.53
CA TRP A 105 -18.19 6.73 10.49
C TRP A 105 -19.46 6.65 11.35
N PRO A 106 -20.22 5.54 11.30
CA PRO A 106 -21.56 5.48 11.89
C PRO A 106 -21.61 4.98 13.35
N LEU A 107 -20.46 4.56 13.90
CA LEU A 107 -20.39 3.94 15.22
C LEU A 107 -19.65 4.82 16.23
N SER A 108 -19.25 4.23 17.37
CA SER A 108 -18.46 4.92 18.39
C SER A 108 -17.17 5.49 17.81
N LYS A 109 -16.78 6.69 18.27
CA LYS A 109 -15.46 7.25 17.95
C LYS A 109 -14.32 6.53 18.66
N ASN A 110 -14.61 5.91 19.81
CA ASN A 110 -13.65 5.05 20.48
C ASN A 110 -13.64 3.69 19.79
N VAL A 111 -12.47 3.27 19.32
CA VAL A 111 -12.29 2.07 18.50
C VAL A 111 -11.00 1.35 18.87
N HIS A 112 -10.97 0.04 18.74
CA HIS A 112 -9.71 -0.69 18.69
C HIS A 112 -9.13 -0.57 17.28
N ALA A 113 -7.88 -0.11 17.17
CA ALA A 113 -7.17 -0.01 15.91
C ALA A 113 -6.09 -1.09 15.85
N VAL A 114 -6.23 -2.03 14.93
CA VAL A 114 -5.35 -3.20 14.77
C VAL A 114 -4.55 -3.07 13.49
N ALA A 115 -3.23 -3.25 13.56
CA ALA A 115 -2.37 -3.19 12.39
C ALA A 115 -1.18 -4.15 12.50
N GLY A 116 -1.10 -5.11 11.54
CA GLY A 116 0.01 -6.03 11.31
C GLY A 116 0.75 -5.69 10.00
N ILE A 117 1.23 -4.44 9.90
CA ILE A 117 1.93 -3.89 8.74
C ILE A 117 3.23 -3.21 9.16
N GLY A 118 4.15 -2.98 8.21
CA GLY A 118 5.48 -2.41 8.48
C GLY A 118 5.49 -0.98 9.08
N ASN A 119 4.41 -0.19 8.94
CA ASN A 119 4.27 1.15 9.53
C ASN A 119 2.88 1.36 10.15
N PRO A 120 2.59 0.78 11.32
CA PRO A 120 1.29 0.90 11.99
C PRO A 120 0.94 2.35 12.37
N ALA A 121 1.94 3.16 12.70
CA ALA A 121 1.73 4.54 13.15
C ALA A 121 1.02 5.39 12.09
N LYS A 122 1.30 5.17 10.80
CA LYS A 122 0.63 5.88 9.70
C LYS A 122 -0.87 5.57 9.70
N PHE A 123 -1.25 4.31 9.87
CA PHE A 123 -2.65 3.89 9.94
C PHE A 123 -3.37 4.52 11.14
N PHE A 124 -2.77 4.46 12.33
CA PHE A 124 -3.39 5.05 13.53
C PHE A 124 -3.57 6.57 13.41
N ASN A 125 -2.59 7.26 12.81
CA ASN A 125 -2.71 8.70 12.57
C ASN A 125 -3.80 9.03 11.55
N THR A 126 -4.01 8.18 10.54
CA THR A 126 -5.13 8.30 9.59
C THR A 126 -6.47 8.19 10.32
N LEU A 127 -6.64 7.23 11.24
CA LEU A 127 -7.87 7.12 12.04
C LEU A 127 -8.13 8.38 12.89
N ILE A 128 -7.07 8.93 13.50
CA ILE A 128 -7.19 10.17 14.29
C ILE A 128 -7.60 11.34 13.39
N SER A 129 -7.04 11.47 12.20
CA SER A 129 -7.40 12.53 11.25
C SER A 129 -8.85 12.44 10.77
N LEU A 130 -9.43 11.24 10.79
CA LEU A 130 -10.85 10.98 10.52
C LEU A 130 -11.75 11.20 11.75
N GLY A 131 -11.19 11.68 12.87
CA GLY A 131 -11.92 12.04 14.09
C GLY A 131 -12.21 10.88 15.03
N LEU A 132 -11.49 9.77 14.90
CA LEU A 132 -11.58 8.62 15.80
C LEU A 132 -10.55 8.70 16.95
N ASN A 133 -10.85 7.99 18.04
CA ASN A 133 -9.99 7.82 19.20
C ASN A 133 -9.49 6.37 19.26
N PRO A 134 -8.39 6.01 18.55
CA PRO A 134 -7.97 4.62 18.45
C PRO A 134 -7.21 4.14 19.70
N ILE A 135 -7.64 3.01 20.29
CA ILE A 135 -6.83 2.17 21.16
C ILE A 135 -5.95 1.33 20.26
N ARG A 136 -4.64 1.54 20.33
CA ARG A 136 -3.68 1.05 19.32
C ARG A 136 -3.18 -0.35 19.66
N HIS A 137 -3.29 -1.29 18.72
CA HIS A 137 -2.77 -2.65 18.78
C HIS A 137 -1.88 -2.92 17.59
N SER A 138 -0.57 -2.96 17.81
CA SER A 138 0.42 -3.23 16.78
C SER A 138 0.84 -4.69 16.82
N PHE A 139 0.78 -5.36 15.67
CA PHE A 139 1.23 -6.73 15.47
C PHE A 139 2.42 -6.77 14.50
N PRO A 140 3.20 -7.85 14.48
CA PRO A 140 4.24 -8.05 13.48
C PRO A 140 3.70 -7.96 12.05
N ASP A 141 4.54 -7.54 11.10
CA ASP A 141 4.12 -7.53 9.68
C ASP A 141 3.76 -8.93 9.22
N HIS A 142 2.69 -9.04 8.42
CA HIS A 142 2.13 -10.32 7.95
C HIS A 142 1.58 -11.25 9.06
N TYR A 143 1.20 -10.70 10.22
CA TYR A 143 0.62 -11.49 11.31
C TYR A 143 -0.64 -12.25 10.88
N GLN A 144 -0.77 -13.50 11.35
CA GLN A 144 -1.97 -14.33 11.14
C GLN A 144 -2.86 -14.20 12.38
N PHE A 145 -3.92 -13.42 12.24
CA PHE A 145 -4.84 -13.15 13.34
C PHE A 145 -5.67 -14.38 13.70
N LYS A 146 -5.92 -14.55 15.00
CA LYS A 146 -6.88 -15.47 15.58
C LYS A 146 -8.01 -14.69 16.23
N GLU A 147 -9.14 -15.32 16.47
CA GLU A 147 -10.27 -14.66 17.16
C GLU A 147 -9.89 -14.14 18.56
N GLU A 148 -9.02 -14.87 19.27
CA GLU A 148 -8.49 -14.50 20.58
C GLU A 148 -7.67 -13.20 20.57
N ASP A 149 -6.96 -12.91 19.48
CA ASP A 149 -6.14 -11.70 19.33
C ASP A 149 -7.01 -10.44 19.17
N LEU A 150 -8.27 -10.62 18.81
CA LEU A 150 -9.24 -9.56 18.55
C LEU A 150 -10.37 -9.51 19.62
N ASP A 151 -10.24 -10.27 20.67
CA ASP A 151 -11.11 -10.20 21.84
C ASP A 151 -10.52 -9.21 22.88
N PHE A 152 -11.03 -8.01 22.91
CA PHE A 152 -10.60 -6.96 23.84
C PHE A 152 -11.50 -6.85 25.08
N GLY A 153 -12.46 -7.78 25.26
CA GLY A 153 -13.34 -7.83 26.43
C GLY A 153 -14.41 -6.73 26.47
N ASP A 154 -14.64 -6.02 25.36
CA ASP A 154 -15.67 -5.00 25.22
C ASP A 154 -16.40 -5.09 23.86
N THR A 155 -17.25 -4.11 23.55
CA THR A 155 -18.07 -4.08 22.34
C THR A 155 -17.65 -2.98 21.36
N LEU A 156 -16.49 -2.36 21.56
CA LEU A 156 -16.02 -1.31 20.66
C LEU A 156 -15.73 -1.88 19.26
N PRO A 157 -15.94 -1.07 18.21
CA PRO A 157 -15.56 -1.48 16.87
C PRO A 157 -14.05 -1.71 16.77
N ILE A 158 -13.67 -2.74 16.03
CA ILE A 158 -12.28 -3.05 15.72
C ILE A 158 -12.05 -2.64 14.28
N ILE A 159 -11.08 -1.75 14.06
CA ILE A 159 -10.73 -1.28 12.74
C ILE A 159 -9.31 -1.72 12.40
N MET A 160 -9.15 -2.31 11.24
CA MET A 160 -7.85 -2.76 10.74
C MET A 160 -7.52 -2.20 9.36
N THR A 161 -6.32 -2.44 8.88
CA THR A 161 -5.96 -2.13 7.49
C THR A 161 -6.65 -3.11 6.55
N GLU A 162 -6.89 -2.72 5.30
CA GLU A 162 -7.45 -3.62 4.28
C GLU A 162 -6.55 -4.85 4.05
N LYS A 163 -5.23 -4.67 4.11
CA LYS A 163 -4.25 -5.76 4.02
C LYS A 163 -4.41 -6.79 5.14
N ASP A 164 -4.72 -6.34 6.36
CA ASP A 164 -4.94 -7.23 7.49
C ASP A 164 -6.32 -7.88 7.44
N ALA A 165 -7.32 -7.15 6.96
CA ALA A 165 -8.70 -7.65 6.82
C ALA A 165 -8.81 -8.90 5.94
N VAL A 166 -8.00 -9.02 4.90
CA VAL A 166 -7.95 -10.20 4.02
C VAL A 166 -7.64 -11.48 4.81
N ARG A 167 -6.90 -11.38 5.93
CA ARG A 167 -6.56 -12.52 6.80
C ARG A 167 -7.63 -12.84 7.82
N CYS A 168 -8.67 -12.01 7.91
CA CYS A 168 -9.76 -12.12 8.86
C CYS A 168 -11.12 -12.41 8.19
N LEU A 169 -11.16 -12.71 6.89
CA LEU A 169 -12.40 -12.90 6.11
C LEU A 169 -13.30 -14.04 6.64
N GLU A 170 -12.69 -15.07 7.26
CA GLU A 170 -13.42 -16.19 7.82
C GLU A 170 -13.95 -15.95 9.25
N MET A 171 -13.55 -14.82 9.86
CA MET A 171 -13.98 -14.46 11.20
C MET A 171 -15.42 -13.95 11.22
N ASN A 172 -16.27 -14.57 12.00
CA ASN A 172 -17.70 -14.23 12.06
C ASN A 172 -17.99 -13.15 13.13
N SER A 173 -17.36 -11.99 13.05
CA SER A 173 -17.58 -10.88 13.97
C SER A 173 -18.32 -9.72 13.32
N ASN A 174 -19.32 -9.17 14.04
CA ASN A 174 -20.06 -7.98 13.60
C ASN A 174 -19.28 -6.67 13.82
N ASN A 175 -18.21 -6.73 14.61
CA ASN A 175 -17.46 -5.54 15.03
C ASN A 175 -16.16 -5.33 14.26
N LEU A 176 -15.81 -6.22 13.32
CA LEU A 176 -14.60 -6.12 12.50
C LEU A 176 -14.85 -5.28 11.25
N TRP A 177 -14.05 -4.23 11.13
CA TRP A 177 -14.09 -3.27 10.02
C TRP A 177 -12.70 -3.05 9.46
N TYR A 178 -12.61 -2.63 8.22
CA TYR A 178 -11.37 -2.10 7.67
C TYR A 178 -11.61 -0.75 7.01
N LEU A 179 -10.52 0.03 6.94
CA LEU A 179 -10.48 1.27 6.19
C LEU A 179 -9.86 0.97 4.83
N SER A 180 -10.66 1.13 3.77
CA SER A 180 -10.16 1.09 2.40
C SER A 180 -9.52 2.43 2.04
N VAL A 181 -8.40 2.36 1.35
CA VAL A 181 -7.64 3.53 0.91
C VAL A 181 -7.31 3.42 -0.56
N GLU A 182 -7.29 4.54 -1.25
CA GLU A 182 -6.89 4.65 -2.65
C GLU A 182 -5.61 5.47 -2.77
N ALA A 183 -4.73 5.06 -3.69
CA ALA A 183 -3.57 5.84 -4.05
C ALA A 183 -4.00 6.97 -4.99
N LYS A 184 -3.80 8.23 -4.58
CA LYS A 184 -4.10 9.39 -5.38
C LYS A 184 -2.83 10.16 -5.70
N PHE A 185 -2.62 10.43 -6.97
CA PHE A 185 -1.48 11.21 -7.45
C PHE A 185 -1.82 12.69 -7.47
N GLU A 186 -0.85 13.54 -7.10
CA GLU A 186 -1.00 14.99 -7.23
C GLU A 186 -1.00 15.42 -8.70
N ASN A 187 -0.20 14.73 -9.52
CA ASN A 187 -0.13 14.93 -10.97
C ASN A 187 -0.94 13.83 -11.66
N GLU A 188 -1.98 14.19 -12.37
CA GLU A 188 -2.86 13.24 -13.07
C GLU A 188 -2.25 12.69 -14.38
N ASP A 189 -1.13 13.24 -14.83
CA ASP A 189 -0.47 12.91 -16.10
C ASP A 189 0.40 11.64 -16.06
N LEU A 190 0.58 11.01 -14.89
CA LEU A 190 1.41 9.78 -14.77
C LEU A 190 0.90 8.66 -15.69
N ALA A 191 -0.39 8.38 -15.67
CA ALA A 191 -0.98 7.32 -16.50
C ALA A 191 -0.81 7.59 -18.00
N GLU A 192 -1.03 8.85 -18.42
CA GLU A 192 -0.84 9.28 -19.80
C GLU A 192 0.64 9.14 -20.23
N ASN A 193 1.58 9.56 -19.38
CA ASN A 193 3.01 9.44 -19.64
C ASN A 193 3.47 7.98 -19.74
N ILE A 194 2.91 7.08 -18.93
CA ILE A 194 3.14 5.63 -19.03
C ILE A 194 2.65 5.11 -20.38
N LEU A 195 1.40 5.43 -20.78
CA LEU A 195 0.81 4.97 -22.03
C LEU A 195 1.57 5.50 -23.25
N ASN A 196 1.96 6.76 -23.24
CA ASN A 196 2.76 7.38 -24.30
C ASN A 196 4.10 6.65 -24.47
N LYS A 197 4.76 6.31 -23.36
CA LYS A 197 6.04 5.60 -23.41
C LYS A 197 5.90 4.17 -23.93
N LEU A 198 4.83 3.45 -23.57
CA LEU A 198 4.53 2.11 -24.10
C LEU A 198 4.26 2.15 -25.61
N THR A 199 3.68 3.23 -26.12
CA THR A 199 3.38 3.39 -27.55
C THR A 199 4.62 3.69 -28.39
N ILE A 200 5.61 4.39 -27.82
CA ILE A 200 6.85 4.74 -28.51
C ILE A 200 7.78 3.51 -28.61
N ASN A 201 7.72 2.59 -27.68
CA ASN A 201 8.56 1.40 -27.61
C ASN A 201 8.04 0.21 -28.46
N LYS A 202 6.90 0.38 -29.14
CA LYS A 202 6.36 -0.57 -30.14
C LYS A 202 6.81 -0.17 -31.54
#